data_3191d68457d3303ab2a23cb0514c46bc
#
_entry.id   3191d68457d3303ab2a23cb0514c46bc
#
_cell.length_a   1.000
_cell.length_b   1.000
_cell.length_c   1.000
_cell.angle_alpha   90.00
_cell.angle_beta   90.00
_cell.angle_gamma   90.00
#
_symmetry.space_group_name_H-M   'P 1'
#
loop_
_entity.id
_entity.type
_entity.pdbx_description
1 polymer ?
#
loop_
_entity_poly.entity_id
_entity_poly.type
_entity_poly.pdbx_seq_one_letter_code
_entity_poly.pdbx_strand_id
1 'polypeptide(L)'
;MPVNKKKKKKSKYKHLFKEWAIAISISLGLLLCIHIFLFEMMIVQSTSMEKTIRKGDIIVISKFRYGTRLPQRILPEIFCRASGNREYPDFTQLPYKRLPGSDFISHNDFVVFNYPGDFNRPIDKRQHYLKRLIALPGDTLSCKKGFFIVNGQTLSKFPNSQSSYKVYDPKDIINDSVLKSLDIVEGGTITGSSMLILHLTQNQADSIKKIISSGYIKPNKDFSNQAVEMSFLQKGGIRWTLEDFGPIIIPAKKMNVHLDTHNIALYEDIIVHHENNNLEVKNDSIFINNTFVDSYTFKMNYYFVAGDNFHNSSDSRIWGFLPENHIIGKTS
;
A
#
# COMPACT_ATOMS: atom_id res chain seq x y z
N MET A 1 -13.37 41.13 -60.31
CA MET A 1 -13.89 39.91 -59.62
C MET A 1 -12.87 39.32 -58.65
N PRO A 2 -12.71 39.76 -57.38
CA PRO A 2 -11.82 39.09 -56.43
C PRO A 2 -12.56 38.47 -55.19
N VAL A 3 -13.88 38.52 -55.10
CA VAL A 3 -14.61 38.14 -53.88
C VAL A 3 -14.69 36.61 -53.66
N ASN A 4 -14.53 35.81 -54.68
CA ASN A 4 -14.77 34.35 -54.58
C ASN A 4 -13.57 33.55 -54.05
N LYS A 5 -12.33 34.06 -54.11
CA LYS A 5 -11.13 33.37 -53.58
C LYS A 5 -11.02 33.42 -52.05
N LYS A 6 -11.50 34.50 -51.38
CA LYS A 6 -11.49 34.65 -49.92
C LYS A 6 -12.51 33.72 -49.23
N LYS A 7 -13.69 33.52 -49.85
CA LYS A 7 -14.70 32.61 -49.30
C LYS A 7 -14.26 31.14 -49.37
N LYS A 8 -13.64 30.71 -50.50
CA LYS A 8 -13.11 29.34 -50.66
C LYS A 8 -11.95 29.06 -49.65
N LYS A 9 -11.04 30.00 -49.38
CA LYS A 9 -10.00 29.83 -48.36
C LYS A 9 -10.56 29.71 -46.99
N LYS A 10 -11.51 30.56 -46.56
CA LYS A 10 -12.18 30.45 -45.22
C LYS A 10 -12.92 29.12 -45.03
N SER A 11 -13.54 28.57 -46.06
CA SER A 11 -14.21 27.27 -46.01
C SER A 11 -13.19 26.14 -45.82
N LYS A 12 -12.05 26.16 -46.54
CA LYS A 12 -10.99 25.15 -46.42
C LYS A 12 -10.36 25.16 -45.00
N TYR A 13 -10.11 26.31 -44.42
CA TYR A 13 -9.59 26.40 -43.05
C TYR A 13 -10.60 25.92 -41.99
N LYS A 14 -11.88 26.18 -42.17
CA LYS A 14 -12.92 25.65 -41.26
C LYS A 14 -13.03 24.12 -41.33
N HIS A 15 -12.88 23.54 -42.54
CA HIS A 15 -12.89 22.09 -42.69
C HIS A 15 -11.66 21.46 -42.05
N LEU A 16 -10.48 22.00 -42.33
CA LEU A 16 -9.22 21.56 -41.71
C LEU A 16 -9.27 21.65 -40.16
N PHE A 17 -9.78 22.75 -39.64
CA PHE A 17 -9.93 22.93 -38.18
C PHE A 17 -10.88 21.89 -37.58
N LYS A 18 -12.00 21.57 -38.26
CA LYS A 18 -12.93 20.54 -37.80
C LYS A 18 -12.27 19.15 -37.78
N GLU A 19 -11.50 18.80 -38.81
CA GLU A 19 -10.77 17.53 -38.90
C GLU A 19 -9.75 17.38 -37.75
N TRP A 20 -8.95 18.45 -37.53
CA TRP A 20 -8.01 18.47 -36.42
C TRP A 20 -8.69 18.38 -35.03
N ALA A 21 -9.80 19.10 -34.86
CA ALA A 21 -10.58 19.04 -33.60
C ALA A 21 -11.13 17.62 -33.35
N ILE A 22 -11.63 16.96 -34.38
CA ILE A 22 -12.10 15.58 -34.26
C ILE A 22 -10.94 14.62 -33.94
N ALA A 23 -9.81 14.75 -34.66
CA ALA A 23 -8.64 13.90 -34.42
C ALA A 23 -8.09 14.06 -32.99
N ILE A 24 -7.98 15.30 -32.49
CA ILE A 24 -7.55 15.61 -31.12
C ILE A 24 -8.55 15.03 -30.11
N SER A 25 -9.87 15.17 -30.35
CA SER A 25 -10.89 14.66 -29.45
C SER A 25 -10.87 13.12 -29.37
N ILE A 26 -10.67 12.43 -30.48
CA ILE A 26 -10.54 10.97 -30.52
C ILE A 26 -9.26 10.54 -29.81
N SER A 27 -8.14 11.21 -30.06
CA SER A 27 -6.85 10.90 -29.42
C SER A 27 -6.92 11.10 -27.91
N LEU A 28 -7.54 12.19 -27.45
CA LEU A 28 -7.73 12.46 -26.01
C LEU A 28 -8.67 11.43 -25.38
N GLY A 29 -9.76 11.07 -26.07
CA GLY A 29 -10.66 10.00 -25.63
C GLY A 29 -9.96 8.65 -25.48
N LEU A 30 -9.10 8.30 -26.45
CA LEU A 30 -8.31 7.07 -26.40
C LEU A 30 -7.30 7.09 -25.23
N LEU A 31 -6.58 8.19 -25.05
CA LEU A 31 -5.66 8.35 -23.92
C LEU A 31 -6.39 8.23 -22.57
N LEU A 32 -7.57 8.83 -22.45
CA LEU A 32 -8.40 8.72 -21.28
C LEU A 32 -8.85 7.27 -21.01
N CYS A 33 -9.27 6.56 -22.06
CA CYS A 33 -9.60 5.13 -21.96
C CYS A 33 -8.42 4.30 -21.49
N ILE A 34 -7.23 4.52 -22.06
CA ILE A 34 -5.99 3.83 -21.64
C ILE A 34 -5.71 4.12 -20.16
N HIS A 35 -5.79 5.38 -19.76
CA HIS A 35 -5.53 5.79 -18.36
C HIS A 35 -6.56 5.18 -17.39
N ILE A 36 -7.84 5.17 -17.73
CA ILE A 36 -8.88 4.64 -16.85
C ILE A 36 -8.81 3.11 -16.77
N PHE A 37 -8.63 2.42 -17.90
CA PHE A 37 -8.86 0.98 -17.97
C PHE A 37 -7.59 0.14 -17.97
N LEU A 38 -6.47 0.65 -18.48
CA LEU A 38 -5.29 -0.19 -18.72
C LEU A 38 -4.12 0.16 -17.80
N PHE A 39 -3.64 1.39 -17.86
CA PHE A 39 -2.40 1.79 -17.21
C PHE A 39 -2.52 3.13 -16.49
N GLU A 40 -1.82 3.21 -15.39
CA GLU A 40 -1.61 4.47 -14.67
C GLU A 40 -0.13 4.61 -14.33
N MET A 41 0.38 5.83 -14.40
CA MET A 41 1.75 6.14 -13.97
C MET A 41 1.72 6.82 -12.61
N MET A 42 2.65 6.42 -11.73
CA MET A 42 2.81 7.00 -10.41
C MET A 42 4.29 7.24 -10.11
N ILE A 43 4.59 8.37 -9.46
CA ILE A 43 5.91 8.63 -8.89
C ILE A 43 5.93 8.08 -7.46
N VAL A 44 6.92 7.26 -7.16
CA VAL A 44 7.10 6.68 -5.81
C VAL A 44 7.54 7.76 -4.83
N GLN A 45 6.73 8.01 -3.79
CA GLN A 45 6.97 9.12 -2.85
C GLN A 45 7.65 8.68 -1.55
N SER A 46 7.64 7.39 -1.23
CA SER A 46 8.17 6.86 0.04
C SER A 46 9.32 5.88 -0.17
N THR A 47 10.11 5.70 0.88
CA THR A 47 11.25 4.79 0.92
C THR A 47 10.90 3.39 1.45
N SER A 48 9.61 3.11 1.67
CA SER A 48 9.17 1.83 2.24
C SER A 48 9.44 0.60 1.36
N MET A 49 9.75 0.80 0.08
CA MET A 49 10.17 -0.22 -0.89
C MET A 49 11.60 0.02 -1.38
N GLU A 50 12.38 0.84 -0.65
CA GLU A 50 13.73 1.24 -1.03
C GLU A 50 14.60 0.02 -1.35
N LYS A 51 15.56 0.18 -2.28
CA LYS A 51 16.37 -0.87 -2.90
C LYS A 51 15.64 -1.80 -3.88
N THR A 52 14.34 -1.96 -3.77
CA THR A 52 13.55 -2.70 -4.76
C THR A 52 12.91 -1.73 -5.76
N ILE A 53 12.22 -0.71 -5.24
CA ILE A 53 11.64 0.39 -6.00
C ILE A 53 11.96 1.66 -5.22
N ARG A 54 12.73 2.57 -5.81
CA ARG A 54 13.31 3.72 -5.11
C ARG A 54 12.34 4.90 -5.06
N LYS A 55 12.47 5.72 -4.04
CA LYS A 55 11.80 7.01 -4.00
C LYS A 55 12.22 7.85 -5.21
N GLY A 56 11.23 8.38 -5.94
CA GLY A 56 11.40 9.15 -7.17
C GLY A 56 11.26 8.35 -8.45
N ASP A 57 11.26 7.01 -8.39
CA ASP A 57 11.01 6.18 -9.56
C ASP A 57 9.61 6.41 -10.13
N ILE A 58 9.50 6.34 -11.45
CA ILE A 58 8.22 6.34 -12.15
C ILE A 58 7.85 4.89 -12.42
N ILE A 59 6.74 4.44 -11.84
CA ILE A 59 6.21 3.09 -12.04
C ILE A 59 4.96 3.11 -12.91
N VAL A 60 4.78 2.06 -13.69
CA VAL A 60 3.58 1.82 -14.49
C VAL A 60 2.70 0.79 -13.78
N ILE A 61 1.49 1.21 -13.45
CA ILE A 61 0.50 0.36 -12.79
C ILE A 61 -0.38 -0.26 -13.86
N SER A 62 -0.34 -1.59 -13.97
CA SER A 62 -1.21 -2.36 -14.84
C SER A 62 -2.52 -2.68 -14.12
N LYS A 63 -3.58 -1.97 -14.51
CA LYS A 63 -4.93 -2.16 -13.91
C LYS A 63 -5.62 -3.40 -14.45
N PHE A 64 -5.45 -3.69 -15.73
CA PHE A 64 -6.14 -4.78 -16.40
C PHE A 64 -5.70 -6.18 -15.94
N ARG A 65 -4.48 -6.31 -15.40
CA ARG A 65 -3.98 -7.60 -14.89
C ARG A 65 -4.91 -8.18 -13.84
N TYR A 66 -5.23 -7.43 -12.80
CA TYR A 66 -6.14 -7.85 -11.73
C TYR A 66 -7.62 -7.52 -12.03
N GLY A 67 -7.88 -6.97 -13.23
CA GLY A 67 -9.17 -6.42 -13.60
C GLY A 67 -9.34 -4.98 -13.12
N THR A 68 -9.72 -4.13 -14.04
CA THR A 68 -9.87 -2.70 -13.78
C THR A 68 -11.00 -2.45 -12.79
N ARG A 69 -10.71 -1.74 -11.72
CA ARG A 69 -11.72 -1.19 -10.82
C ARG A 69 -12.43 -0.03 -11.51
N LEU A 70 -13.76 -0.15 -11.70
CA LEU A 70 -14.53 0.93 -12.27
C LEU A 70 -14.55 2.14 -11.33
N PRO A 71 -14.55 3.38 -11.86
CA PRO A 71 -14.66 4.57 -11.04
C PRO A 71 -15.91 4.51 -10.16
N GLN A 72 -15.74 4.74 -8.88
CA GLN A 72 -16.86 4.76 -7.92
C GLN A 72 -17.57 6.12 -7.88
N ARG A 73 -17.04 7.13 -8.58
CA ARG A 73 -17.62 8.47 -8.66
C ARG A 73 -17.70 8.98 -10.07
N ILE A 74 -18.83 9.59 -10.39
CA ILE A 74 -19.09 10.15 -11.71
C ILE A 74 -18.58 11.60 -11.80
N LEU A 75 -18.59 12.35 -10.68
CA LEU A 75 -18.23 13.76 -10.67
C LEU A 75 -16.77 13.99 -10.34
N PRO A 76 -16.01 14.74 -11.17
CA PRO A 76 -14.67 15.18 -10.84
C PRO A 76 -14.63 16.02 -9.56
N GLU A 77 -13.55 15.95 -8.82
CA GLU A 77 -13.31 16.67 -7.56
C GLU A 77 -13.51 18.19 -7.66
N ILE A 78 -13.27 18.75 -8.86
CA ILE A 78 -13.45 20.18 -9.16
C ILE A 78 -14.88 20.64 -8.86
N PHE A 79 -15.90 19.81 -9.14
CA PHE A 79 -17.30 20.16 -8.89
C PHE A 79 -17.66 20.05 -7.40
N CYS A 80 -16.99 19.19 -6.64
CA CYS A 80 -17.20 19.07 -5.20
C CYS A 80 -16.55 20.22 -4.42
N ARG A 81 -15.40 20.71 -4.87
CA ARG A 81 -14.73 21.89 -4.28
C ARG A 81 -15.48 23.21 -4.52
N ALA A 82 -16.14 23.33 -5.66
CA ALA A 82 -16.89 24.56 -6.00
C ALA A 82 -18.13 24.79 -5.09
N SER A 83 -18.65 23.74 -4.45
CA SER A 83 -19.82 23.85 -3.54
C SER A 83 -19.46 24.21 -2.09
N GLY A 84 -18.17 24.39 -1.76
CA GLY A 84 -17.71 24.76 -0.41
C GLY A 84 -17.83 23.64 0.65
N ASN A 85 -18.48 22.54 0.35
CA ASN A 85 -18.61 21.39 1.22
C ASN A 85 -17.45 20.41 1.02
N ARG A 86 -16.71 20.11 2.09
CA ARG A 86 -15.69 19.05 2.10
C ARG A 86 -16.29 17.64 2.11
N GLU A 87 -17.59 17.52 2.33
CA GLU A 87 -18.31 16.27 2.33
C GLU A 87 -18.73 15.91 0.90
N TYR A 88 -18.36 14.71 0.49
CA TYR A 88 -18.75 14.19 -0.81
C TYR A 88 -20.20 13.68 -0.74
N PRO A 89 -21.12 14.16 -1.62
CA PRO A 89 -22.49 13.71 -1.58
C PRO A 89 -22.60 12.19 -1.82
N ASP A 90 -23.31 11.46 -0.96
CA ASP A 90 -23.46 10.00 -1.03
C ASP A 90 -24.12 9.52 -2.33
N PHE A 91 -25.02 10.32 -2.91
CA PHE A 91 -25.73 9.96 -4.16
C PHE A 91 -24.83 9.86 -5.39
N THR A 92 -23.56 10.30 -5.30
CA THR A 92 -22.58 10.21 -6.41
C THR A 92 -21.74 8.94 -6.34
N GLN A 93 -21.89 8.12 -5.31
CA GLN A 93 -21.08 6.93 -5.10
C GLN A 93 -21.73 5.71 -5.77
N LEU A 94 -21.04 5.15 -6.75
CA LEU A 94 -21.41 3.90 -7.40
C LEU A 94 -20.92 2.68 -6.60
N PRO A 95 -21.65 1.55 -6.65
CA PRO A 95 -21.19 0.33 -6.01
C PRO A 95 -19.87 -0.14 -6.60
N TYR A 96 -19.03 -0.74 -5.74
CA TYR A 96 -17.80 -1.36 -6.19
C TYR A 96 -18.06 -2.42 -7.28
N LYS A 97 -17.39 -2.23 -8.42
CA LYS A 97 -17.33 -3.21 -9.50
C LYS A 97 -15.91 -3.28 -10.05
N ARG A 98 -15.46 -4.51 -10.31
CA ARG A 98 -14.19 -4.81 -10.95
C ARG A 98 -14.44 -5.64 -12.19
N LEU A 99 -13.82 -5.29 -13.30
CA LEU A 99 -13.83 -6.08 -14.53
C LEU A 99 -13.00 -7.36 -14.33
N PRO A 100 -13.23 -8.42 -15.11
CA PRO A 100 -12.35 -9.59 -15.11
C PRO A 100 -10.92 -9.18 -15.42
N GLY A 101 -9.96 -9.76 -14.69
CA GLY A 101 -8.52 -9.56 -14.93
C GLY A 101 -7.96 -10.60 -15.89
N SER A 102 -6.77 -10.31 -16.43
CA SER A 102 -6.00 -11.27 -17.23
C SER A 102 -5.05 -12.13 -16.39
N ASP A 103 -4.88 -11.81 -15.12
CA ASP A 103 -3.92 -12.45 -14.20
C ASP A 103 -4.55 -12.60 -12.81
N PHE A 104 -3.99 -13.50 -12.00
CA PHE A 104 -4.37 -13.68 -10.61
C PHE A 104 -3.39 -12.92 -9.69
N ILE A 105 -3.93 -12.43 -8.58
CA ILE A 105 -3.11 -11.85 -7.52
C ILE A 105 -2.30 -12.97 -6.87
N SER A 106 -0.98 -12.81 -6.83
CA SER A 106 -0.04 -13.85 -6.37
C SER A 106 0.89 -13.34 -5.28
N HIS A 107 1.43 -14.26 -4.47
CA HIS A 107 2.48 -13.92 -3.51
C HIS A 107 3.65 -13.21 -4.19
N ASN A 108 4.27 -12.27 -3.50
CA ASN A 108 5.38 -11.45 -3.95
C ASN A 108 5.08 -10.42 -5.04
N ASP A 109 3.84 -10.28 -5.50
CA ASP A 109 3.44 -9.21 -6.40
C ASP A 109 3.65 -7.83 -5.75
N PHE A 110 4.07 -6.85 -6.54
CA PHE A 110 4.04 -5.46 -6.13
C PHE A 110 2.68 -4.88 -6.45
N VAL A 111 1.95 -4.50 -5.41
CA VAL A 111 0.58 -4.00 -5.54
C VAL A 111 0.52 -2.52 -5.20
N VAL A 112 -0.19 -1.76 -6.05
CA VAL A 112 -0.56 -0.38 -5.78
C VAL A 112 -2.02 -0.36 -5.36
N PHE A 113 -2.31 0.33 -4.27
CA PHE A 113 -3.64 0.37 -3.66
C PHE A 113 -3.90 1.69 -2.96
N ASN A 114 -5.17 1.99 -2.71
CA ASN A 114 -5.58 3.11 -1.87
C ASN A 114 -5.44 2.74 -0.40
N TYR A 115 -4.86 3.63 0.41
CA TYR A 115 -4.63 3.42 1.85
C TYR A 115 -5.91 3.03 2.59
N PRO A 116 -5.98 1.87 3.26
CA PRO A 116 -7.22 1.40 3.86
C PRO A 116 -7.59 2.10 5.17
N GLY A 117 -6.63 2.65 5.91
CA GLY A 117 -6.86 3.26 7.23
C GLY A 117 -7.41 4.70 7.20
N ASP A 118 -7.67 5.29 6.04
CA ASP A 118 -8.29 6.62 5.92
C ASP A 118 -9.80 6.49 5.74
N PHE A 119 -10.53 6.29 6.84
CA PHE A 119 -11.97 6.08 6.80
C PHE A 119 -12.77 7.37 6.48
N ASN A 120 -12.15 8.53 6.55
CA ASN A 120 -12.81 9.83 6.30
C ASN A 120 -12.90 10.19 4.81
N ARG A 121 -12.19 9.46 3.94
CA ARG A 121 -12.20 9.71 2.49
C ARG A 121 -12.76 8.52 1.73
N PRO A 122 -13.45 8.78 0.60
CA PRO A 122 -13.81 7.73 -0.33
C PRO A 122 -12.57 6.98 -0.84
N ILE A 123 -12.70 5.68 -1.10
CA ILE A 123 -11.58 4.80 -1.44
C ILE A 123 -10.74 5.35 -2.60
N ASP A 124 -11.38 5.84 -3.66
CA ASP A 124 -10.73 6.37 -4.87
C ASP A 124 -10.02 7.72 -4.68
N LYS A 125 -10.18 8.36 -3.50
CA LYS A 125 -9.53 9.62 -3.11
C LYS A 125 -8.47 9.47 -2.03
N ARG A 126 -8.27 8.24 -1.54
CA ARG A 126 -7.24 7.93 -0.56
C ARG A 126 -5.86 7.87 -1.21
N GLN A 127 -4.84 8.13 -0.42
CA GLN A 127 -3.45 8.10 -0.87
C GLN A 127 -3.10 6.73 -1.47
N HIS A 128 -2.32 6.73 -2.55
CA HIS A 128 -1.79 5.51 -3.17
C HIS A 128 -0.58 5.01 -2.37
N TYR A 129 -0.60 3.73 -2.06
CA TYR A 129 0.50 3.00 -1.44
C TYR A 129 1.00 1.92 -2.37
N LEU A 130 2.29 1.63 -2.27
CA LEU A 130 2.96 0.53 -2.97
C LEU A 130 3.59 -0.39 -1.94
N LYS A 131 3.26 -1.69 -1.97
CA LYS A 131 3.80 -2.72 -1.08
C LYS A 131 3.94 -4.06 -1.81
N ARG A 132 4.69 -4.96 -1.20
CA ARG A 132 4.78 -6.37 -1.61
C ARG A 132 3.66 -7.17 -0.95
N LEU A 133 3.05 -8.05 -1.72
CA LEU A 133 2.00 -8.95 -1.26
C LEU A 133 2.61 -10.16 -0.58
N ILE A 134 2.34 -10.32 0.70
CA ILE A 134 2.91 -11.36 1.56
C ILE A 134 1.98 -12.55 1.69
N ALA A 135 0.70 -12.30 1.97
CA ALA A 135 -0.28 -13.37 2.15
C ALA A 135 -1.59 -13.07 1.43
N LEU A 136 -2.20 -14.13 0.92
CA LEU A 136 -3.42 -14.15 0.11
C LEU A 136 -4.64 -14.51 0.95
N PRO A 137 -5.86 -14.29 0.43
CA PRO A 137 -7.09 -14.74 1.08
C PRO A 137 -7.07 -16.24 1.36
N GLY A 138 -7.31 -16.63 2.61
CA GLY A 138 -7.29 -18.02 3.08
C GLY A 138 -5.95 -18.48 3.65
N ASP A 139 -4.89 -17.71 3.48
CA ASP A 139 -3.59 -18.06 4.07
C ASP A 139 -3.57 -17.89 5.59
N THR A 140 -2.71 -18.69 6.23
CA THR A 140 -2.31 -18.49 7.63
C THR A 140 -0.94 -17.84 7.65
N LEU A 141 -0.84 -16.65 8.24
CA LEU A 141 0.38 -15.85 8.31
C LEU A 141 0.91 -15.78 9.73
N SER A 142 2.20 -15.96 9.89
CA SER A 142 2.93 -15.58 11.10
C SER A 142 4.27 -14.95 10.72
N CYS A 143 4.91 -14.31 11.69
CA CYS A 143 6.27 -13.78 11.56
C CYS A 143 7.09 -14.21 12.76
N LYS A 144 8.31 -14.69 12.54
CA LYS A 144 9.26 -15.03 13.62
C LYS A 144 10.63 -14.47 13.30
N LYS A 145 11.17 -13.69 14.21
CA LYS A 145 12.48 -13.02 14.06
C LYS A 145 12.59 -12.24 12.74
N GLY A 146 11.50 -11.61 12.29
CA GLY A 146 11.43 -10.85 11.05
C GLY A 146 11.33 -11.69 9.77
N PHE A 147 11.07 -13.00 9.88
CA PHE A 147 10.78 -13.87 8.74
C PHE A 147 9.30 -14.18 8.68
N PHE A 148 8.67 -13.89 7.55
CA PHE A 148 7.28 -14.25 7.32
C PHE A 148 7.16 -15.77 7.09
N ILE A 149 6.13 -16.36 7.67
CA ILE A 149 5.79 -17.78 7.55
C ILE A 149 4.35 -17.83 7.03
N VAL A 150 4.17 -18.33 5.81
CA VAL A 150 2.87 -18.46 5.16
C VAL A 150 2.53 -19.93 5.00
N ASN A 151 1.40 -20.38 5.54
CA ASN A 151 0.95 -21.77 5.53
C ASN A 151 2.01 -22.75 6.05
N GLY A 152 2.74 -22.33 7.10
CA GLY A 152 3.82 -23.11 7.70
C GLY A 152 5.17 -23.08 6.97
N GLN A 153 5.24 -22.42 5.81
CA GLN A 153 6.47 -22.27 5.03
C GLN A 153 7.12 -20.92 5.28
N THR A 154 8.38 -20.92 5.71
CA THR A 154 9.15 -19.69 5.91
C THR A 154 9.54 -19.09 4.57
N LEU A 155 9.15 -17.83 4.33
CA LEU A 155 9.60 -17.10 3.16
C LEU A 155 11.08 -16.67 3.35
N SER A 156 11.89 -16.86 2.31
CA SER A 156 13.22 -16.28 2.28
C SER A 156 13.15 -14.76 2.32
N LYS A 157 14.12 -14.11 2.93
CA LYS A 157 14.24 -12.65 2.83
C LYS A 157 14.39 -12.25 1.37
N PHE A 158 13.66 -11.21 0.98
CA PHE A 158 13.80 -10.68 -0.37
C PHE A 158 15.20 -10.08 -0.55
N PRO A 159 15.86 -10.26 -1.70
CA PRO A 159 17.27 -9.89 -1.90
C PRO A 159 17.61 -8.44 -1.52
N ASN A 160 16.69 -7.53 -1.78
CA ASN A 160 16.86 -6.08 -1.53
C ASN A 160 16.16 -5.61 -0.25
N SER A 161 15.62 -6.52 0.58
CA SER A 161 14.97 -6.11 1.82
C SER A 161 15.96 -5.46 2.78
N GLN A 162 15.52 -4.35 3.39
CA GLN A 162 16.28 -3.62 4.38
C GLN A 162 15.75 -3.87 5.78
N SER A 163 16.67 -3.87 6.75
CA SER A 163 16.37 -3.91 8.17
C SER A 163 17.09 -2.76 8.89
N SER A 164 16.59 -2.36 10.03
CA SER A 164 17.25 -1.35 10.86
C SER A 164 18.41 -1.94 11.64
N TYR A 165 19.54 -1.26 11.63
CA TYR A 165 20.75 -1.62 12.38
C TYR A 165 21.23 -0.47 13.25
N LYS A 166 21.73 -0.80 14.43
CA LYS A 166 22.54 0.09 15.26
C LYS A 166 24.00 -0.13 14.94
N VAL A 167 24.68 0.94 14.57
CA VAL A 167 26.11 0.95 14.26
C VAL A 167 26.81 1.81 15.29
N TYR A 168 27.77 1.26 16.02
CA TYR A 168 28.65 2.02 16.89
C TYR A 168 29.96 2.29 16.17
N ASP A 169 30.25 3.55 15.91
CA ASP A 169 31.42 3.99 15.16
C ASP A 169 32.19 5.08 15.96
N PRO A 170 33.03 4.67 16.92
CA PRO A 170 33.74 5.61 17.78
C PRO A 170 34.84 6.42 17.05
N LYS A 171 35.22 6.02 15.83
CA LYS A 171 36.23 6.71 15.03
C LYS A 171 35.65 7.57 13.92
N ASP A 172 34.30 7.67 13.83
CA ASP A 172 33.60 8.43 12.80
C ASP A 172 34.01 8.06 11.36
N ILE A 173 34.23 6.78 11.13
CA ILE A 173 34.63 6.23 9.82
C ILE A 173 33.45 6.32 8.82
N ILE A 174 32.23 6.09 9.33
CA ILE A 174 31.00 6.07 8.52
C ILE A 174 30.49 7.49 8.32
N ASN A 175 31.12 8.18 7.40
CA ASN A 175 30.73 9.53 6.96
C ASN A 175 29.86 9.50 5.69
N ASP A 176 29.39 10.66 5.24
CA ASP A 176 28.53 10.80 4.06
C ASP A 176 29.15 10.20 2.79
N SER A 177 30.47 10.23 2.64
CA SER A 177 31.18 9.65 1.49
C SER A 177 31.07 8.12 1.50
N VAL A 178 31.23 7.50 2.67
CA VAL A 178 31.07 6.03 2.83
C VAL A 178 29.61 5.65 2.62
N LEU A 179 28.66 6.39 3.21
CA LEU A 179 27.21 6.12 3.02
C LEU A 179 26.83 6.19 1.53
N LYS A 180 27.30 7.21 0.81
CA LYS A 180 27.10 7.35 -0.65
C LYS A 180 27.74 6.22 -1.43
N SER A 181 28.99 5.84 -1.11
CA SER A 181 29.68 4.76 -1.83
C SER A 181 29.02 3.39 -1.68
N LEU A 182 28.36 3.16 -0.54
CA LEU A 182 27.57 1.97 -0.26
C LEU A 182 26.11 2.09 -0.67
N ASP A 183 25.72 3.20 -1.31
CA ASP A 183 24.32 3.48 -1.68
C ASP A 183 23.36 3.37 -0.48
N ILE A 184 23.76 3.90 0.69
CA ILE A 184 22.94 3.95 1.89
C ILE A 184 22.25 5.32 1.92
N VAL A 185 20.92 5.33 1.80
CA VAL A 185 20.14 6.56 1.66
C VAL A 185 19.33 6.90 2.90
N GLU A 186 19.21 5.97 3.85
CA GLU A 186 18.38 6.13 5.03
C GLU A 186 19.11 5.80 6.31
N GLY A 187 18.93 6.68 7.28
CA GLY A 187 19.53 6.60 8.59
C GLY A 187 20.18 7.90 9.01
N GLY A 188 20.84 7.87 10.13
CA GLY A 188 21.54 9.03 10.68
C GLY A 188 22.21 8.76 12.01
N THR A 189 23.01 9.71 12.44
CA THR A 189 23.70 9.70 13.74
C THR A 189 22.72 10.08 14.86
N ILE A 190 22.77 9.37 15.97
CA ILE A 190 22.05 9.76 17.17
C ILE A 190 22.81 10.94 17.80
N THR A 191 22.12 12.07 17.95
CA THR A 191 22.71 13.32 18.47
C THR A 191 23.45 13.07 19.78
N GLY A 192 24.71 13.52 19.83
CA GLY A 192 25.57 13.42 21.03
C GLY A 192 26.15 12.02 21.27
N SER A 193 26.11 11.13 20.30
CA SER A 193 26.69 9.79 20.44
C SER A 193 27.44 9.36 19.17
N SER A 194 28.34 8.38 19.31
CA SER A 194 28.98 7.69 18.17
C SER A 194 28.10 6.56 17.61
N MET A 195 26.79 6.65 17.78
CA MET A 195 25.83 5.65 17.33
C MET A 195 25.09 6.15 16.10
N LEU A 196 25.00 5.30 15.08
CA LEU A 196 24.13 5.52 13.92
C LEU A 196 23.01 4.49 13.90
N ILE A 197 21.85 4.90 13.41
CA ILE A 197 20.75 4.01 13.03
C ILE A 197 20.69 4.05 11.50
N LEU A 198 20.93 2.90 10.87
CA LEU A 198 20.94 2.77 9.41
C LEU A 198 19.94 1.71 8.96
N HIS A 199 19.27 1.94 7.84
CA HIS A 199 18.43 0.95 7.16
C HIS A 199 19.24 0.31 6.05
N LEU A 200 19.58 -0.97 6.23
CA LEU A 200 20.56 -1.67 5.41
C LEU A 200 20.02 -2.98 4.86
N THR A 201 20.40 -3.30 3.64
CA THR A 201 20.36 -4.67 3.14
C THR A 201 21.45 -5.50 3.86
N GLN A 202 21.34 -6.83 3.78
CA GLN A 202 22.35 -7.72 4.38
C GLN A 202 23.76 -7.45 3.81
N ASN A 203 23.88 -7.24 2.50
CA ASN A 203 25.17 -6.94 1.85
C ASN A 203 25.78 -5.62 2.34
N GLN A 204 24.97 -4.60 2.54
CA GLN A 204 25.41 -3.31 3.09
C GLN A 204 25.86 -3.47 4.55
N ALA A 205 25.12 -4.23 5.36
CA ALA A 205 25.49 -4.51 6.75
C ALA A 205 26.83 -5.25 6.84
N ASP A 206 27.06 -6.23 5.97
CA ASP A 206 28.33 -6.97 5.89
C ASP A 206 29.48 -6.08 5.43
N SER A 207 29.23 -5.13 4.51
CA SER A 207 30.22 -4.14 4.07
C SER A 207 30.59 -3.18 5.21
N ILE A 208 29.61 -2.63 5.92
CA ILE A 208 29.83 -1.78 7.10
C ILE A 208 30.65 -2.53 8.15
N LYS A 209 30.31 -3.79 8.43
CA LYS A 209 31.05 -4.62 9.39
C LYS A 209 32.54 -4.79 9.05
N LYS A 210 32.89 -4.82 7.76
CA LYS A 210 34.27 -4.89 7.30
C LYS A 210 35.02 -3.57 7.44
N ILE A 211 34.31 -2.43 7.31
CA ILE A 211 34.91 -1.10 7.37
C ILE A 211 35.19 -0.66 8.81
N ILE A 212 34.28 -0.99 9.76
CA ILE A 212 34.43 -0.60 11.15
C ILE A 212 35.43 -1.51 11.85
N SER A 213 36.63 -0.98 12.18
CA SER A 213 37.71 -1.75 12.84
C SER A 213 37.55 -1.82 14.37
N SER A 214 36.92 -0.82 15.00
CA SER A 214 36.84 -0.70 16.47
C SER A 214 35.42 -0.42 16.98
N GLY A 215 34.42 -0.68 16.14
CA GLY A 215 33.00 -0.53 16.44
C GLY A 215 32.25 -1.86 16.37
N TYR A 216 30.92 -1.75 16.36
CA TYR A 216 30.05 -2.92 16.10
C TYR A 216 28.80 -2.52 15.31
N ILE A 217 28.24 -3.51 14.61
CA ILE A 217 26.92 -3.44 13.99
C ILE A 217 26.02 -4.54 14.55
N LYS A 218 24.79 -4.20 14.90
CA LYS A 218 23.80 -5.17 15.37
C LYS A 218 22.40 -4.78 14.91
N PRO A 219 21.47 -5.74 14.75
CA PRO A 219 20.07 -5.44 14.48
C PRO A 219 19.49 -4.49 15.55
N ASN A 220 18.73 -3.51 15.09
CA ASN A 220 18.08 -2.53 15.98
C ASN A 220 16.74 -3.05 16.47
N LYS A 221 16.73 -3.67 17.65
CA LYS A 221 15.52 -4.22 18.26
C LYS A 221 14.61 -3.16 18.91
N ASP A 222 15.12 -1.97 19.20
CA ASP A 222 14.35 -0.93 19.90
C ASP A 222 13.30 -0.29 18.98
N PHE A 223 13.52 -0.36 17.66
CA PHE A 223 12.58 0.20 16.69
C PHE A 223 11.24 -0.54 16.67
N SER A 224 11.24 -1.83 16.98
CA SER A 224 10.03 -2.64 17.03
C SER A 224 9.10 -2.23 18.19
N ASN A 225 9.65 -1.69 19.29
CA ASN A 225 8.88 -1.36 20.49
C ASN A 225 8.21 0.02 20.42
N GLN A 226 8.77 1.00 19.71
CA GLN A 226 8.24 2.38 19.67
C GLN A 226 7.11 2.58 18.64
N ALA A 227 7.12 1.86 17.53
CA ALA A 227 6.11 2.00 16.48
C ALA A 227 4.84 1.19 16.70
N VAL A 228 4.81 0.34 17.74
CA VAL A 228 3.83 -0.73 17.88
C VAL A 228 2.63 -0.36 18.77
N GLU A 229 2.72 0.65 19.64
CA GLU A 229 1.66 0.98 20.62
C GLU A 229 0.28 1.34 20.01
N MET A 230 0.22 1.69 18.72
CA MET A 230 -1.03 1.98 18.00
C MET A 230 -1.24 1.08 16.77
N SER A 231 -0.53 -0.06 16.70
CA SER A 231 -0.58 -0.91 15.51
C SER A 231 -1.68 -1.96 15.58
N PHE A 232 -2.08 -2.46 14.41
CA PHE A 232 -2.93 -3.63 14.26
C PHE A 232 -2.47 -4.82 15.11
N LEU A 233 -1.14 -5.05 15.20
CA LEU A 233 -0.57 -6.17 15.96
C LEU A 233 -0.73 -6.06 17.48
N GLN A 234 -1.18 -4.93 18.01
CA GLN A 234 -1.41 -4.74 19.47
C GLN A 234 -2.87 -4.47 19.83
N LYS A 235 -3.77 -4.54 18.87
CA LYS A 235 -5.20 -4.43 19.13
C LYS A 235 -5.67 -5.53 20.10
N GLY A 236 -6.63 -5.20 20.95
CA GLY A 236 -7.26 -6.17 21.85
C GLY A 236 -6.33 -6.76 22.93
N GLY A 237 -5.24 -6.07 23.30
CA GLY A 237 -4.30 -6.54 24.32
C GLY A 237 -3.30 -7.59 23.85
N ILE A 238 -3.27 -7.87 22.56
CA ILE A 238 -2.29 -8.77 21.93
C ILE A 238 -0.91 -8.10 22.02
N ARG A 239 0.10 -8.83 22.53
CA ARG A 239 1.47 -8.32 22.66
C ARG A 239 2.39 -8.87 21.56
N TRP A 240 2.03 -8.64 20.31
CA TRP A 240 2.88 -8.96 19.17
C TRP A 240 3.83 -7.83 18.84
N THR A 241 4.91 -8.15 18.16
CA THR A 241 5.88 -7.16 17.66
C THR A 241 5.91 -7.20 16.13
N LEU A 242 6.59 -6.24 15.50
CA LEU A 242 6.77 -6.26 14.04
C LEU A 242 7.52 -7.51 13.55
N GLU A 243 8.38 -8.07 14.40
CA GLU A 243 9.24 -9.23 14.08
C GLU A 243 8.67 -10.57 14.54
N ASP A 244 7.74 -10.56 15.53
CA ASP A 244 7.17 -11.77 16.11
C ASP A 244 5.66 -11.60 16.30
N PHE A 245 4.86 -12.21 15.44
CA PHE A 245 3.40 -12.18 15.48
C PHE A 245 2.74 -13.41 14.84
N GLY A 246 1.47 -13.58 15.11
CA GLY A 246 0.62 -14.63 14.53
C GLY A 246 0.54 -15.91 15.36
N PRO A 247 -0.15 -16.94 14.86
CA PRO A 247 -0.74 -17.01 13.52
C PRO A 247 -1.97 -16.09 13.34
N ILE A 248 -2.14 -15.56 12.12
CA ILE A 248 -3.28 -14.76 11.68
C ILE A 248 -3.88 -15.41 10.43
N ILE A 249 -5.19 -15.61 10.40
CA ILE A 249 -5.90 -16.09 9.22
C ILE A 249 -6.25 -14.87 8.36
N ILE A 250 -5.86 -14.89 7.08
CA ILE A 250 -6.19 -13.85 6.12
C ILE A 250 -7.59 -14.11 5.57
N PRO A 251 -8.57 -13.20 5.79
CA PRO A 251 -9.94 -13.47 5.43
C PRO A 251 -10.15 -13.63 3.91
N ALA A 252 -10.88 -14.65 3.53
CA ALA A 252 -11.33 -14.88 2.16
C ALA A 252 -12.83 -14.61 2.04
N LYS A 253 -13.28 -14.20 0.87
CA LYS A 253 -14.71 -14.04 0.56
C LYS A 253 -15.46 -15.35 0.81
N LYS A 254 -16.57 -15.28 1.55
CA LYS A 254 -17.40 -16.40 2.02
C LYS A 254 -16.72 -17.30 3.06
N MET A 255 -15.51 -16.98 3.50
CA MET A 255 -14.90 -17.68 4.63
C MET A 255 -15.65 -17.33 5.91
N ASN A 256 -15.97 -18.33 6.70
CA ASN A 256 -16.50 -18.17 8.06
C ASN A 256 -15.37 -18.36 9.06
N VAL A 257 -15.22 -17.44 9.99
CA VAL A 257 -14.22 -17.48 11.06
C VAL A 257 -14.93 -17.40 12.40
N HIS A 258 -14.58 -18.30 13.30
CA HIS A 258 -15.04 -18.22 14.69
C HIS A 258 -14.48 -16.94 15.35
N LEU A 259 -15.37 -16.20 16.02
CA LEU A 259 -15.02 -14.98 16.72
C LEU A 259 -15.06 -15.18 18.23
N ASP A 260 -14.04 -14.69 18.89
CA ASP A 260 -13.94 -14.62 20.34
C ASP A 260 -13.32 -13.28 20.77
N THR A 261 -13.26 -13.02 22.07
CA THR A 261 -12.68 -11.77 22.63
C THR A 261 -11.19 -11.63 22.37
N HIS A 262 -10.47 -12.71 22.00
CA HIS A 262 -9.04 -12.66 21.70
C HIS A 262 -8.77 -12.27 20.26
N ASN A 263 -9.63 -12.69 19.31
CA ASN A 263 -9.38 -12.46 17.88
C ASN A 263 -10.23 -11.34 17.27
N ILE A 264 -11.34 -10.94 17.92
CA ILE A 264 -12.25 -9.91 17.37
C ILE A 264 -11.52 -8.61 17.04
N ALA A 265 -10.55 -8.21 17.84
CA ALA A 265 -9.80 -7.00 17.62
C ALA A 265 -9.00 -6.99 16.31
N LEU A 266 -8.62 -8.17 15.80
CA LEU A 266 -7.94 -8.29 14.50
C LEU A 266 -8.91 -8.06 13.33
N TYR A 267 -10.20 -8.36 13.50
CA TYR A 267 -11.19 -8.28 12.42
C TYR A 267 -12.14 -7.08 12.57
N GLU A 268 -12.00 -6.28 13.63
CA GLU A 268 -12.86 -5.14 13.92
C GLU A 268 -12.92 -4.14 12.76
N ASP A 269 -11.77 -3.68 12.23
CA ASP A 269 -11.75 -2.72 11.12
C ASP A 269 -12.40 -3.28 9.85
N ILE A 270 -12.28 -4.59 9.63
CA ILE A 270 -12.98 -5.27 8.55
C ILE A 270 -14.48 -5.17 8.74
N ILE A 271 -14.97 -5.62 9.88
CA ILE A 271 -16.39 -5.73 10.18
C ILE A 271 -17.05 -4.34 10.17
N VAL A 272 -16.44 -3.39 10.86
CA VAL A 272 -17.00 -2.04 11.04
C VAL A 272 -16.82 -1.18 9.80
N HIS A 273 -15.57 -1.01 9.34
CA HIS A 273 -15.26 0.02 8.36
C HIS A 273 -15.28 -0.48 6.91
N HIS A 274 -14.85 -1.73 6.67
CA HIS A 274 -14.79 -2.25 5.31
C HIS A 274 -16.06 -2.96 4.87
N GLU A 275 -16.81 -3.53 5.81
CA GLU A 275 -18.06 -4.24 5.54
C GLU A 275 -19.30 -3.56 6.11
N ASN A 276 -19.13 -2.36 6.71
CA ASN A 276 -20.18 -1.46 7.18
C ASN A 276 -21.19 -2.16 8.14
N ASN A 277 -20.67 -2.79 9.19
CA ASN A 277 -21.50 -3.34 10.25
C ASN A 277 -21.29 -2.55 11.55
N ASN A 278 -22.25 -2.65 12.45
CA ASN A 278 -22.10 -2.20 13.82
C ASN A 278 -21.57 -3.36 14.67
N LEU A 279 -20.48 -3.14 15.41
CA LEU A 279 -19.86 -4.14 16.28
C LEU A 279 -19.90 -3.67 17.72
N GLU A 280 -20.40 -4.51 18.61
CA GLU A 280 -20.39 -4.28 20.05
C GLU A 280 -19.90 -5.54 20.77
N VAL A 281 -19.04 -5.36 21.78
CA VAL A 281 -18.60 -6.42 22.68
C VAL A 281 -19.14 -6.11 24.07
N LYS A 282 -20.00 -6.98 24.62
CA LYS A 282 -20.63 -6.83 25.94
C LYS A 282 -20.53 -8.14 26.70
N ASN A 283 -19.98 -8.10 27.92
CA ASN A 283 -19.88 -9.28 28.80
C ASN A 283 -19.31 -10.51 28.07
N ASP A 284 -18.17 -10.34 27.39
CA ASP A 284 -17.50 -11.37 26.60
C ASP A 284 -18.31 -11.92 25.41
N SER A 285 -19.44 -11.31 25.09
CA SER A 285 -20.29 -11.67 23.98
C SER A 285 -20.18 -10.66 22.85
N ILE A 286 -20.12 -11.14 21.61
CA ILE A 286 -19.95 -10.32 20.41
C ILE A 286 -21.31 -10.14 19.73
N PHE A 287 -21.66 -8.91 19.44
CA PHE A 287 -22.88 -8.54 18.73
C PHE A 287 -22.53 -7.81 17.43
N ILE A 288 -23.08 -8.27 16.31
CA ILE A 288 -22.99 -7.60 15.01
C ILE A 288 -24.40 -7.21 14.59
N ASN A 289 -24.60 -5.91 14.33
CA ASN A 289 -25.93 -5.33 14.00
C ASN A 289 -27.01 -5.72 15.03
N ASN A 290 -26.65 -5.64 16.32
CA ASN A 290 -27.50 -6.00 17.47
C ASN A 290 -27.87 -7.50 17.57
N THR A 291 -27.22 -8.37 16.80
CA THR A 291 -27.42 -9.83 16.86
C THR A 291 -26.19 -10.50 17.47
N PHE A 292 -26.39 -11.38 18.45
CA PHE A 292 -25.31 -12.20 19.00
C PHE A 292 -24.72 -13.11 17.91
N VAL A 293 -23.39 -13.15 17.85
CA VAL A 293 -22.67 -14.01 16.90
C VAL A 293 -21.46 -14.66 17.58
N ASP A 294 -21.14 -15.87 17.18
CA ASP A 294 -19.93 -16.62 17.52
C ASP A 294 -18.99 -16.79 16.32
N SER A 295 -19.42 -16.32 15.15
CA SER A 295 -18.66 -16.42 13.92
C SER A 295 -19.05 -15.31 12.96
N TYR A 296 -18.17 -15.04 11.99
CA TYR A 296 -18.41 -14.03 10.95
C TYR A 296 -18.04 -14.55 9.57
N THR A 297 -18.92 -14.29 8.59
CA THR A 297 -18.68 -14.65 7.18
C THR A 297 -18.29 -13.41 6.40
N PHE A 298 -17.06 -13.37 5.91
CA PHE A 298 -16.52 -12.21 5.18
C PHE A 298 -17.16 -12.04 3.80
N LYS A 299 -17.43 -10.77 3.43
CA LYS A 299 -18.10 -10.40 2.17
C LYS A 299 -17.14 -10.26 1.00
N MET A 300 -15.84 -10.00 1.27
CA MET A 300 -14.81 -9.80 0.25
C MET A 300 -13.49 -10.49 0.62
N ASN A 301 -12.52 -10.46 -0.30
CA ASN A 301 -11.17 -10.95 -0.06
C ASN A 301 -10.31 -9.88 0.61
N TYR A 302 -9.39 -10.34 1.46
CA TYR A 302 -8.41 -9.51 2.14
C TYR A 302 -7.01 -10.04 1.89
N TYR A 303 -6.04 -9.17 2.00
CA TYR A 303 -4.64 -9.46 1.74
C TYR A 303 -3.78 -8.90 2.86
N PHE A 304 -2.55 -9.41 2.97
CA PHE A 304 -1.54 -8.86 3.85
C PHE A 304 -0.33 -8.43 3.05
N VAL A 305 0.08 -7.18 3.21
CA VAL A 305 1.17 -6.58 2.45
C VAL A 305 2.24 -6.03 3.39
N ALA A 306 3.50 -6.04 2.94
CA ALA A 306 4.62 -5.46 3.67
C ALA A 306 5.55 -4.69 2.74
N GLY A 307 6.26 -3.71 3.29
CA GLY A 307 7.34 -3.02 2.59
C GLY A 307 8.65 -3.78 2.69
N ASP A 308 9.47 -3.70 1.62
CA ASP A 308 10.79 -4.30 1.58
C ASP A 308 11.77 -3.60 2.54
N ASN A 309 11.53 -2.34 2.90
CA ASN A 309 12.20 -1.65 4.00
C ASN A 309 11.48 -1.99 5.32
N PHE A 310 11.79 -3.16 5.87
CA PHE A 310 11.02 -3.84 6.91
C PHE A 310 10.67 -2.98 8.12
N HIS A 311 11.62 -2.20 8.64
CA HIS A 311 11.42 -1.37 9.83
C HIS A 311 11.01 0.07 9.53
N ASN A 312 11.03 0.49 8.26
CA ASN A 312 10.60 1.82 7.82
C ASN A 312 9.45 1.72 6.82
N SER A 313 8.43 0.95 7.18
CA SER A 313 7.26 0.75 6.34
C SER A 313 5.97 0.83 7.16
N SER A 314 5.07 1.72 6.75
CA SER A 314 3.67 1.69 7.16
C SER A 314 2.92 0.71 6.26
N ASP A 315 2.66 -0.51 6.77
CA ASP A 315 2.05 -1.60 6.03
C ASP A 315 1.04 -2.39 6.89
N SER A 316 0.63 -3.57 6.46
CA SER A 316 -0.40 -4.36 7.14
C SER A 316 -0.09 -4.68 8.60
N ARG A 317 1.18 -4.66 9.00
CA ARG A 317 1.56 -4.81 10.41
C ARG A 317 1.09 -3.64 11.27
N ILE A 318 0.87 -2.47 10.66
CA ILE A 318 0.45 -1.24 11.34
C ILE A 318 -1.06 -1.04 11.23
N TRP A 319 -1.64 -1.16 10.03
CA TRP A 319 -3.03 -0.81 9.75
C TRP A 319 -3.94 -2.01 9.43
N GLY A 320 -3.40 -3.24 9.43
CA GLY A 320 -4.19 -4.47 9.26
C GLY A 320 -4.35 -4.92 7.81
N PHE A 321 -5.49 -5.49 7.49
CA PHE A 321 -5.74 -6.14 6.21
C PHE A 321 -6.02 -5.16 5.08
N LEU A 322 -5.55 -5.50 3.87
CA LEU A 322 -5.84 -4.78 2.64
C LEU A 322 -7.09 -5.38 1.97
N PRO A 323 -8.21 -4.65 1.88
CA PRO A 323 -9.40 -5.14 1.20
C PRO A 323 -9.22 -5.17 -0.32
N GLU A 324 -9.85 -6.12 -1.01
CA GLU A 324 -9.76 -6.27 -2.48
C GLU A 324 -10.21 -5.02 -3.26
N ASN A 325 -11.20 -4.30 -2.74
CA ASN A 325 -11.74 -3.09 -3.38
C ASN A 325 -10.79 -1.89 -3.32
N HIS A 326 -9.71 -1.95 -2.51
CA HIS A 326 -8.67 -0.92 -2.44
C HIS A 326 -7.56 -1.13 -3.49
N ILE A 327 -7.38 -2.35 -4.00
CA ILE A 327 -6.31 -2.66 -4.97
C ILE A 327 -6.58 -1.95 -6.28
N ILE A 328 -5.60 -1.19 -6.78
CA ILE A 328 -5.63 -0.48 -8.07
C ILE A 328 -5.08 -1.40 -9.16
N GLY A 329 -3.90 -1.95 -8.96
CA GLY A 329 -3.26 -2.81 -9.96
C GLY A 329 -1.89 -3.32 -9.52
N LYS A 330 -1.23 -4.01 -10.45
CA LYS A 330 0.10 -4.58 -10.30
C LYS A 330 1.15 -3.67 -10.96
N THR A 331 2.31 -3.57 -10.36
CA THR A 331 3.50 -3.00 -11.00
C THR A 331 4.64 -4.02 -11.02
N SER A 332 5.62 -3.79 -11.86
CA SER A 332 6.82 -4.65 -12.01
C SER A 332 8.07 -3.80 -11.86
#